data_550ae39de0f997d63c744c910e3624ff
#
_entry.id   550ae39de0f997d63c744c910e3624ff
#
_cell.length_a   1.000
_cell.length_b   1.000
_cell.length_c   1.000
_cell.angle_alpha   90.00
_cell.angle_beta   90.00
_cell.angle_gamma   90.00
#
_symmetry.space_group_name_H-M   'P 1'
#
loop_
_entity.id
_entity.type
_entity.pdbx_description
1 polymer ?
#
loop_
_entity_poly.entity_id
_entity_poly.type
_entity_poly.pdbx_seq_one_letter_code
_entity_poly.pdbx_strand_id
1 'polypeptide(L)'
;MTRPIRSLALLAVAATLAAACNVGGTPSPSSSASTAPSQGGSSGPTGTCPTEQPPPLAAGEKRLVTIATAKGEIGITIEADLSPIAAGNFVALAGCGYYDGVVFHRIATLQDGTPFVIQGGDPTGTGTGGPGYTIKDEPVTALYGRGTVAMARTRDPDSVGSQFFIVLDDKDREVLADANTYQIIGTVTTGMESVDAIYAAAAGQENPADPVAMDKVTVSTP
;
A
#
# COMPACT_ATOMS: atom_id res chain seq x y z
N MET A 1 -1.30 6.21 51.17
CA MET A 1 -0.18 5.70 50.32
C MET A 1 -0.09 6.61 49.11
N THR A 2 0.82 7.56 49.17
CA THR A 2 1.00 8.66 48.19
C THR A 2 2.02 8.29 47.14
N ARG A 3 1.64 8.39 45.86
CA ARG A 3 2.52 8.19 44.71
C ARG A 3 3.21 9.53 44.35
N PRO A 4 4.50 9.56 44.06
CA PRO A 4 5.20 10.77 43.63
C PRO A 4 5.04 10.99 42.10
N ILE A 5 4.73 12.24 41.75
CA ILE A 5 4.72 12.81 40.40
C ILE A 5 6.19 12.99 39.96
N ARG A 6 6.57 12.44 38.81
CA ARG A 6 7.86 12.71 38.18
C ARG A 6 7.70 13.76 37.09
N SER A 7 8.39 14.88 37.29
CA SER A 7 8.43 16.06 36.42
C SER A 7 9.15 15.76 35.11
N LEU A 8 8.54 16.23 34.02
CA LEU A 8 9.10 16.26 32.66
C LEU A 8 10.03 17.49 32.53
N ALA A 9 11.29 17.28 32.15
CA ALA A 9 12.22 18.35 31.83
C ALA A 9 12.14 18.65 30.31
N LEU A 10 11.76 19.88 29.96
CA LEU A 10 11.88 20.42 28.60
C LEU A 10 13.34 20.80 28.32
N LEU A 11 13.92 20.30 27.24
CA LEU A 11 15.16 20.82 26.66
C LEU A 11 14.82 21.61 25.39
N ALA A 12 15.03 22.92 25.45
CA ALA A 12 15.02 23.80 24.31
C ALA A 12 16.41 23.82 23.65
N VAL A 13 16.49 23.59 22.33
CA VAL A 13 17.71 23.78 21.54
C VAL A 13 17.49 24.95 20.57
N ALA A 14 18.31 25.96 20.74
CA ALA A 14 18.32 27.20 19.95
C ALA A 14 19.00 26.98 18.60
N ALA A 15 18.41 27.55 17.54
CA ALA A 15 18.95 27.61 16.20
C ALA A 15 19.91 28.80 16.06
N THR A 16 21.09 28.57 15.49
CA THR A 16 21.97 29.65 15.01
C THR A 16 22.03 29.62 13.48
N LEU A 17 21.59 30.74 12.90
CA LEU A 17 21.81 31.08 11.48
C LEU A 17 23.27 31.53 11.27
N ALA A 18 23.92 31.03 10.21
CA ALA A 18 25.06 31.66 9.61
C ALA A 18 24.85 31.73 8.07
N ALA A 19 24.73 32.95 7.58
CA ALA A 19 24.71 33.26 6.17
C ALA A 19 26.15 33.49 5.68
N ALA A 20 26.54 32.92 4.53
CA ALA A 20 27.70 33.40 3.77
C ALA A 20 27.40 33.30 2.27
N CYS A 21 27.34 34.45 1.63
CA CYS A 21 27.38 34.64 0.17
C CYS A 21 28.80 34.40 -0.33
N ASN A 22 28.98 33.72 -1.45
CA ASN A 22 30.07 34.07 -2.37
C ASN A 22 29.70 33.80 -3.84
N VAL A 23 30.17 34.74 -4.68
CA VAL A 23 29.87 34.98 -6.08
C VAL A 23 30.90 34.31 -6.98
N GLY A 24 30.48 33.81 -8.14
CA GLY A 24 31.30 33.88 -9.36
C GLY A 24 31.84 32.58 -9.92
N GLY A 25 31.54 32.37 -11.21
CA GLY A 25 32.40 31.61 -12.11
C GLY A 25 31.74 30.48 -12.91
N THR A 26 31.12 30.79 -14.05
CA THR A 26 31.00 29.85 -15.19
C THR A 26 32.38 29.59 -15.81
N PRO A 27 32.70 28.36 -16.34
CA PRO A 27 32.40 28.06 -17.74
C PRO A 27 31.93 26.60 -18.00
N SER A 28 31.06 26.46 -18.99
CA SER A 28 30.86 25.26 -19.84
C SER A 28 32.05 25.13 -20.82
N PRO A 29 32.30 24.03 -21.54
CA PRO A 29 31.56 22.80 -21.79
C PRO A 29 32.46 21.53 -21.81
N SER A 30 31.89 20.32 -21.80
CA SER A 30 32.32 19.28 -22.75
C SER A 30 31.37 18.08 -22.75
N SER A 31 30.79 17.83 -23.91
CA SER A 31 30.03 16.63 -24.22
C SER A 31 30.94 15.41 -24.22
N SER A 32 30.60 14.39 -23.44
CA SER A 32 31.04 13.02 -23.66
C SER A 32 29.82 12.14 -23.70
N ALA A 33 29.45 11.71 -24.89
CA ALA A 33 28.45 10.69 -25.14
C ALA A 33 28.92 9.37 -24.53
N SER A 34 28.25 8.93 -23.47
CA SER A 34 28.38 7.58 -22.97
C SER A 34 27.18 6.76 -23.48
N THR A 35 27.48 5.80 -24.34
CA THR A 35 26.51 4.84 -24.90
C THR A 35 26.04 3.96 -23.76
N ALA A 36 24.84 4.20 -23.26
CA ALA A 36 24.15 3.29 -22.34
C ALA A 36 23.57 2.11 -23.13
N PRO A 37 23.62 0.87 -22.58
CA PRO A 37 22.98 -0.27 -23.21
C PRO A 37 21.46 -0.07 -23.22
N SER A 38 20.85 -0.36 -24.37
CA SER A 38 19.41 -0.39 -24.62
C SER A 38 18.75 -1.35 -23.62
N GLN A 39 18.08 -0.82 -22.62
CA GLN A 39 17.19 -1.60 -21.75
C GLN A 39 15.89 -1.84 -22.51
N GLY A 40 15.50 -3.12 -22.57
CA GLY A 40 14.26 -3.58 -23.18
C GLY A 40 13.04 -2.83 -22.64
N GLY A 41 12.12 -2.52 -23.55
CA GLY A 41 10.94 -1.72 -23.28
C GLY A 41 10.09 -2.26 -22.15
N SER A 42 10.16 -1.59 -21.02
CA SER A 42 9.09 -1.58 -20.04
C SER A 42 7.99 -0.69 -20.61
N SER A 43 6.87 -1.29 -21.02
CA SER A 43 5.65 -0.54 -21.28
C SER A 43 5.23 0.11 -19.95
N GLY A 44 5.54 1.39 -19.79
CA GLY A 44 5.08 2.19 -18.67
C GLY A 44 3.55 2.26 -18.62
N PRO A 45 2.98 2.79 -17.51
CA PRO A 45 1.54 2.89 -17.33
C PRO A 45 0.88 3.57 -18.52
N THR A 46 -0.16 2.95 -19.07
CA THR A 46 -0.82 3.39 -20.30
C THR A 46 -1.93 4.43 -20.08
N GLY A 47 -2.07 4.96 -18.85
CA GLY A 47 -3.12 5.91 -18.50
C GLY A 47 -2.70 6.94 -17.44
N THR A 48 -3.40 8.07 -17.43
CA THR A 48 -3.30 9.04 -16.33
C THR A 48 -4.00 8.47 -15.09
N CYS A 49 -3.33 8.46 -13.94
CA CYS A 49 -3.94 8.02 -12.70
C CYS A 49 -5.07 8.96 -12.27
N PRO A 50 -6.11 8.42 -11.59
CA PRO A 50 -7.21 9.23 -11.06
C PRO A 50 -6.70 10.28 -10.07
N THR A 51 -7.32 11.46 -10.09
CA THR A 51 -7.10 12.55 -9.13
C THR A 51 -8.30 12.77 -8.22
N GLU A 52 -9.36 12.01 -8.43
CA GLU A 52 -10.61 11.98 -7.65
C GLU A 52 -11.17 10.56 -7.66
N GLN A 53 -12.22 10.30 -6.86
CA GLN A 53 -12.86 8.99 -6.78
C GLN A 53 -13.29 8.51 -8.19
N PRO A 54 -12.76 7.37 -8.67
CA PRO A 54 -13.17 6.80 -9.94
C PRO A 54 -14.61 6.26 -9.91
N PRO A 55 -15.21 5.99 -11.07
CA PRO A 55 -16.49 5.28 -11.14
C PRO A 55 -16.39 3.89 -10.45
N PRO A 56 -17.48 3.44 -9.79
CA PRO A 56 -17.55 2.09 -9.25
C PRO A 56 -17.50 1.05 -10.38
N LEU A 57 -17.02 -0.17 -10.08
CA LEU A 57 -17.19 -1.29 -11.00
C LEU A 57 -18.69 -1.63 -11.15
N ALA A 58 -19.07 -2.12 -12.32
CA ALA A 58 -20.43 -2.56 -12.55
C ALA A 58 -20.75 -3.84 -11.76
N ALA A 59 -22.01 -4.00 -11.34
CA ALA A 59 -22.45 -5.19 -10.61
C ALA A 59 -22.09 -6.48 -11.38
N GLY A 60 -21.58 -7.48 -10.67
CA GLY A 60 -21.11 -8.75 -11.21
C GLY A 60 -19.76 -8.69 -11.92
N GLU A 61 -19.19 -7.50 -12.07
CA GLU A 61 -17.89 -7.34 -12.73
C GLU A 61 -16.76 -7.90 -11.88
N LYS A 62 -15.83 -8.62 -12.54
CA LYS A 62 -14.61 -9.13 -11.90
C LYS A 62 -13.39 -8.68 -12.68
N ARG A 63 -12.28 -8.47 -11.95
CA ARG A 63 -10.95 -8.19 -12.51
C ARG A 63 -9.93 -9.09 -11.87
N LEU A 64 -8.95 -9.53 -12.65
CA LEU A 64 -7.76 -10.18 -12.14
C LEU A 64 -6.66 -9.11 -12.02
N VAL A 65 -6.15 -8.90 -10.81
CA VAL A 65 -4.98 -8.06 -10.56
C VAL A 65 -3.80 -8.96 -10.21
N THR A 66 -2.70 -8.85 -10.95
CA THR A 66 -1.48 -9.60 -10.67
C THR A 66 -0.42 -8.63 -10.17
N ILE A 67 0.16 -8.93 -9.00
CA ILE A 67 1.25 -8.19 -8.38
C ILE A 67 2.52 -9.04 -8.49
N ALA A 68 3.49 -8.60 -9.27
CA ALA A 68 4.81 -9.22 -9.34
C ALA A 68 5.69 -8.65 -8.22
N THR A 69 6.41 -9.52 -7.51
CA THR A 69 7.34 -9.15 -6.44
C THR A 69 8.61 -10.01 -6.50
N ALA A 70 9.66 -9.58 -5.80
CA ALA A 70 10.86 -10.41 -5.61
C ALA A 70 10.60 -11.74 -4.86
N LYS A 71 9.40 -11.92 -4.26
CA LYS A 71 8.98 -13.15 -3.56
C LYS A 71 8.06 -14.04 -4.40
N GLY A 72 7.74 -13.63 -5.63
CA GLY A 72 6.83 -14.30 -6.55
C GLY A 72 5.62 -13.45 -6.88
N GLU A 73 4.71 -13.99 -7.69
CA GLU A 73 3.50 -13.32 -8.11
C GLU A 73 2.35 -13.58 -7.13
N ILE A 74 1.45 -12.59 -7.01
CA ILE A 74 0.21 -12.67 -6.24
C ILE A 74 -0.93 -12.32 -7.19
N GLY A 75 -1.83 -13.27 -7.42
CA GLY A 75 -3.03 -13.05 -8.22
C GLY A 75 -4.25 -12.84 -7.33
N ILE A 76 -4.93 -11.70 -7.54
CA ILE A 76 -6.10 -11.27 -6.77
C ILE A 76 -7.30 -11.16 -7.70
N THR A 77 -8.37 -11.88 -7.38
CA THR A 77 -9.66 -11.65 -8.02
C THR A 77 -10.38 -10.53 -7.28
N ILE A 78 -10.58 -9.40 -7.95
CA ILE A 78 -11.37 -8.26 -7.48
C ILE A 78 -12.82 -8.49 -7.90
N GLU A 79 -13.76 -8.27 -6.97
CA GLU A 79 -15.19 -8.51 -7.17
C GLU A 79 -16.01 -7.27 -6.84
N ALA A 80 -16.70 -6.73 -7.85
CA ALA A 80 -17.53 -5.53 -7.71
C ALA A 80 -18.62 -5.65 -6.64
N ASP A 81 -19.21 -6.84 -6.49
CA ASP A 81 -20.35 -7.06 -5.59
C ASP A 81 -19.97 -6.98 -4.09
N LEU A 82 -18.68 -6.97 -3.76
CA LEU A 82 -18.21 -6.82 -2.37
C LEU A 82 -18.20 -5.36 -1.93
N SER A 83 -17.59 -4.48 -2.73
CA SER A 83 -17.48 -3.05 -2.48
C SER A 83 -17.18 -2.35 -3.83
N PRO A 84 -18.19 -2.02 -4.63
CA PRO A 84 -18.00 -1.56 -6.01
C PRO A 84 -17.17 -0.27 -6.15
N ILE A 85 -17.32 0.68 -5.22
CA ILE A 85 -16.53 1.93 -5.22
C ILE A 85 -15.06 1.63 -4.92
N ALA A 86 -14.80 0.89 -3.86
CA ALA A 86 -13.44 0.54 -3.44
C ALA A 86 -12.74 -0.36 -4.49
N ALA A 87 -13.46 -1.34 -5.05
CA ALA A 87 -12.98 -2.18 -6.13
C ALA A 87 -12.63 -1.36 -7.39
N GLY A 88 -13.50 -0.43 -7.78
CA GLY A 88 -13.26 0.48 -8.89
C GLY A 88 -12.03 1.36 -8.68
N ASN A 89 -11.88 1.90 -7.48
CA ASN A 89 -10.72 2.69 -7.09
C ASN A 89 -9.41 1.88 -7.18
N PHE A 90 -9.39 0.69 -6.58
CA PHE A 90 -8.21 -0.17 -6.61
C PHE A 90 -7.81 -0.56 -8.03
N VAL A 91 -8.78 -0.99 -8.86
CA VAL A 91 -8.56 -1.37 -10.27
C VAL A 91 -8.07 -0.19 -11.11
N ALA A 92 -8.63 1.01 -10.92
CA ALA A 92 -8.19 2.20 -11.65
C ALA A 92 -6.75 2.60 -11.30
N LEU A 93 -6.38 2.55 -10.01
CA LEU A 93 -5.01 2.81 -9.55
C LEU A 93 -4.04 1.73 -10.04
N ALA A 94 -4.42 0.45 -9.98
CA ALA A 94 -3.60 -0.64 -10.50
C ALA A 94 -3.39 -0.51 -12.03
N GLY A 95 -4.44 -0.19 -12.77
CA GLY A 95 -4.41 -0.07 -14.23
C GLY A 95 -3.57 1.11 -14.75
N CYS A 96 -3.43 2.18 -13.99
CA CYS A 96 -2.57 3.31 -14.35
C CYS A 96 -1.11 3.15 -13.92
N GLY A 97 -0.76 2.06 -13.20
CA GLY A 97 0.59 1.79 -12.69
C GLY A 97 0.92 2.52 -11.39
N TYR A 98 -0.10 3.02 -10.66
CA TYR A 98 0.11 3.71 -9.38
C TYR A 98 0.87 2.87 -8.35
N TYR A 99 0.66 1.56 -8.34
CA TYR A 99 1.28 0.64 -7.39
C TYR A 99 2.68 0.14 -7.82
N ASP A 100 3.14 0.44 -9.03
CA ASP A 100 4.46 0.00 -9.51
C ASP A 100 5.58 0.60 -8.63
N GLY A 101 6.40 -0.26 -8.04
CA GLY A 101 7.47 0.12 -7.11
C GLY A 101 7.02 0.47 -5.69
N VAL A 102 5.71 0.50 -5.41
CA VAL A 102 5.18 0.74 -4.06
C VAL A 102 5.39 -0.49 -3.18
N VAL A 103 5.73 -0.29 -1.91
CA VAL A 103 6.15 -1.36 -1.00
C VAL A 103 5.03 -1.87 -0.08
N PHE A 104 5.20 -3.09 0.42
CA PHE A 104 4.47 -3.58 1.59
C PHE A 104 5.15 -3.04 2.85
N HIS A 105 4.76 -1.85 3.28
CA HIS A 105 5.43 -1.08 4.32
C HIS A 105 5.10 -1.53 5.75
N ARG A 106 4.01 -2.28 5.96
CA ARG A 106 3.59 -2.75 7.27
C ARG A 106 3.26 -4.24 7.24
N ILE A 107 3.86 -5.01 8.15
CA ILE A 107 3.70 -6.46 8.29
C ILE A 107 3.29 -6.75 9.73
N ALA A 108 2.00 -6.91 9.98
CA ALA A 108 1.47 -6.99 11.33
C ALA A 108 1.33 -8.44 11.83
N THR A 109 1.52 -8.60 13.13
CA THR A 109 1.34 -9.85 13.88
C THR A 109 0.50 -9.53 15.11
N LEU A 110 -0.44 -10.40 15.47
CA LEU A 110 -1.22 -10.28 16.70
C LEU A 110 -0.36 -10.54 17.94
N GLN A 111 -0.86 -10.14 19.11
CA GLN A 111 -0.11 -10.28 20.38
C GLN A 111 0.21 -11.74 20.75
N ASP A 112 -0.59 -12.68 20.27
CA ASP A 112 -0.39 -14.11 20.48
C ASP A 112 0.61 -14.74 19.49
N GLY A 113 1.18 -13.94 18.59
CA GLY A 113 2.09 -14.39 17.54
C GLY A 113 1.42 -14.85 16.24
N THR A 114 0.09 -14.78 16.13
CA THR A 114 -0.63 -15.11 14.89
C THR A 114 -0.28 -14.08 13.79
N PRO A 115 0.13 -14.51 12.57
CA PRO A 115 0.27 -13.62 11.43
C PRO A 115 -1.04 -12.89 11.16
N PHE A 116 -1.03 -11.55 11.06
CA PHE A 116 -2.25 -10.77 10.90
C PHE A 116 -2.45 -10.30 9.46
N VAL A 117 -1.71 -9.28 9.03
CA VAL A 117 -1.83 -8.74 7.67
C VAL A 117 -0.49 -8.31 7.11
N ILE A 118 -0.36 -8.30 5.77
CA ILE A 118 0.60 -7.47 5.04
C ILE A 118 -0.14 -6.29 4.43
N GLN A 119 0.36 -5.07 4.61
CA GLN A 119 -0.26 -3.83 4.14
C GLN A 119 0.70 -3.05 3.25
N GLY A 120 0.19 -2.58 2.11
CA GLY A 120 0.91 -1.77 1.14
C GLY A 120 0.02 -0.70 0.51
N GLY A 121 0.47 -0.14 -0.62
CA GLY A 121 -0.33 0.83 -1.40
C GLY A 121 -0.14 2.29 -1.00
N ASP A 122 0.83 2.59 -0.13
CA ASP A 122 1.30 3.94 0.16
C ASP A 122 2.53 4.26 -0.69
N PRO A 123 2.49 5.23 -1.62
CA PRO A 123 3.65 5.56 -2.46
C PRO A 123 4.82 6.15 -1.67
N THR A 124 4.58 6.65 -0.45
CA THR A 124 5.65 7.15 0.43
C THR A 124 6.27 6.08 1.32
N GLY A 125 5.61 4.92 1.46
CA GLY A 125 6.05 3.81 2.30
C GLY A 125 5.99 4.09 3.82
N THR A 126 5.34 5.18 4.23
CA THR A 126 5.28 5.63 5.64
C THR A 126 4.00 5.24 6.37
N GLY A 127 3.01 4.73 5.65
CA GLY A 127 1.66 4.44 6.15
C GLY A 127 0.71 5.65 6.16
N THR A 128 1.17 6.84 5.73
CA THR A 128 0.37 8.07 5.75
C THR A 128 0.07 8.64 4.37
N GLY A 129 0.69 8.11 3.31
CA GLY A 129 0.47 8.53 1.94
C GLY A 129 -0.76 7.91 1.29
N GLY A 130 -1.12 8.46 0.12
CA GLY A 130 -2.28 8.04 -0.65
C GLY A 130 -2.35 8.74 -2.01
N PRO A 131 -3.45 8.56 -2.76
CA PRO A 131 -3.56 9.05 -4.14
C PRO A 131 -3.89 10.55 -4.24
N GLY A 132 -3.98 11.26 -3.11
CA GLY A 132 -4.35 12.68 -3.06
C GLY A 132 -5.86 12.91 -2.92
N TYR A 133 -6.66 11.86 -2.83
CA TYR A 133 -8.11 11.89 -2.57
C TYR A 133 -8.52 10.69 -1.71
N THR A 134 -9.76 10.72 -1.22
CA THR A 134 -10.40 9.60 -0.53
C THR A 134 -11.70 9.22 -1.22
N ILE A 135 -12.22 8.03 -0.93
CA ILE A 135 -13.47 7.52 -1.50
C ILE A 135 -14.52 7.28 -0.41
N LYS A 136 -15.77 7.16 -0.85
CA LYS A 136 -16.92 6.88 0.02
C LYS A 136 -16.82 5.51 0.67
N ASP A 137 -17.23 5.44 1.93
CA ASP A 137 -17.39 4.18 2.66
C ASP A 137 -18.54 3.35 2.10
N GLU A 138 -18.34 2.03 2.09
CA GLU A 138 -19.35 1.03 1.70
C GLU A 138 -19.53 0.00 2.81
N PRO A 139 -20.75 -0.56 2.96
CA PRO A 139 -20.99 -1.60 3.97
C PRO A 139 -20.13 -2.85 3.69
N VAL A 140 -19.58 -3.43 4.75
CA VAL A 140 -18.88 -4.71 4.67
C VAL A 140 -19.91 -5.83 4.84
N THR A 141 -20.11 -6.63 3.80
CA THR A 141 -21.15 -7.68 3.73
C THR A 141 -20.57 -9.10 3.75
N ALA A 142 -19.25 -9.24 3.60
CA ALA A 142 -18.55 -10.53 3.62
C ALA A 142 -17.69 -10.68 4.87
N LEU A 143 -17.28 -11.91 5.17
CA LEU A 143 -16.38 -12.21 6.28
C LEU A 143 -14.93 -12.12 5.83
N TYR A 144 -14.07 -11.60 6.71
CA TYR A 144 -12.64 -11.67 6.50
C TYR A 144 -12.14 -13.10 6.72
N GLY A 145 -11.17 -13.50 5.94
CA GLY A 145 -10.49 -14.78 6.08
C GLY A 145 -9.12 -14.73 5.40
N ARG A 146 -8.34 -15.78 5.53
CA ARG A 146 -7.04 -15.86 4.87
C ARG A 146 -7.15 -15.59 3.37
N GLY A 147 -6.33 -14.70 2.86
CA GLY A 147 -6.34 -14.25 1.47
C GLY A 147 -7.33 -13.14 1.15
N THR A 148 -8.21 -12.72 2.08
CA THR A 148 -9.06 -11.54 1.88
C THR A 148 -8.20 -10.30 1.61
N VAL A 149 -8.57 -9.55 0.58
CA VAL A 149 -7.97 -8.24 0.26
C VAL A 149 -8.97 -7.15 0.60
N ALA A 150 -8.58 -6.22 1.47
CA ALA A 150 -9.43 -5.13 1.92
C ALA A 150 -8.69 -3.80 1.92
N MET A 151 -9.44 -2.70 1.76
CA MET A 151 -8.86 -1.36 1.80
C MET A 151 -8.58 -0.91 3.22
N ALA A 152 -7.39 -0.37 3.44
CA ALA A 152 -7.01 0.26 4.70
C ALA A 152 -7.64 1.65 4.81
N ARG A 153 -7.95 2.07 6.05
CA ARG A 153 -8.56 3.36 6.35
C ARG A 153 -8.15 3.86 7.73
N THR A 154 -8.37 5.14 7.99
CA THR A 154 -8.33 5.71 9.33
C THR A 154 -9.66 5.51 10.05
N ARG A 155 -9.82 6.10 11.26
CA ARG A 155 -11.10 6.09 12.00
C ARG A 155 -12.13 7.05 11.42
N ASP A 156 -11.69 8.01 10.61
CA ASP A 156 -12.59 9.01 10.03
C ASP A 156 -13.44 8.37 8.92
N PRO A 157 -14.70 8.75 8.78
CA PRO A 157 -15.53 8.33 7.66
C PRO A 157 -14.91 8.75 6.32
N ASP A 158 -15.17 7.97 5.27
CA ASP A 158 -14.73 8.27 3.90
C ASP A 158 -13.22 8.53 3.79
N SER A 159 -12.41 7.75 4.53
CA SER A 159 -10.94 7.93 4.61
C SER A 159 -10.13 6.90 3.82
N VAL A 160 -10.78 6.01 3.07
CA VAL A 160 -10.11 5.06 2.19
C VAL A 160 -9.43 5.80 1.04
N GLY A 161 -8.15 5.50 0.81
CA GLY A 161 -7.35 6.03 -0.30
C GLY A 161 -6.86 4.91 -1.22
N SER A 162 -5.54 4.71 -1.25
CA SER A 162 -4.89 3.66 -2.06
C SER A 162 -4.36 2.48 -1.25
N GLN A 163 -4.27 2.60 0.08
CA GLN A 163 -3.67 1.56 0.91
C GLN A 163 -4.62 0.36 1.04
N PHE A 164 -4.07 -0.84 0.98
CA PHE A 164 -4.79 -2.09 1.12
C PHE A 164 -3.97 -3.09 1.95
N PHE A 165 -4.63 -4.13 2.44
CA PHE A 165 -3.97 -5.22 3.14
C PHE A 165 -4.50 -6.59 2.68
N ILE A 166 -3.69 -7.62 2.90
CA ILE A 166 -4.02 -9.02 2.68
C ILE A 166 -4.01 -9.74 4.02
N VAL A 167 -5.10 -10.43 4.34
CA VAL A 167 -5.26 -11.20 5.58
C VAL A 167 -4.46 -12.49 5.52
N LEU A 168 -3.74 -12.81 6.60
CA LEU A 168 -2.80 -13.92 6.65
C LEU A 168 -3.33 -15.18 7.32
N ASP A 169 -4.30 -15.06 8.23
CA ASP A 169 -4.86 -16.21 8.96
C ASP A 169 -6.38 -16.09 9.13
N ASP A 170 -7.09 -17.22 9.14
CA ASP A 170 -8.55 -17.22 9.37
C ASP A 170 -8.94 -16.82 10.79
N LYS A 171 -8.02 -16.89 11.76
CA LYS A 171 -8.23 -16.41 13.13
C LYS A 171 -8.40 -14.91 13.21
N ASP A 172 -7.92 -14.17 12.21
CA ASP A 172 -8.04 -12.71 12.12
C ASP A 172 -9.48 -12.24 11.91
N ARG A 173 -10.36 -13.18 11.53
CA ARG A 173 -11.78 -12.91 11.28
C ARG A 173 -12.46 -12.20 12.44
N GLU A 174 -12.25 -12.65 13.67
CA GLU A 174 -12.89 -12.07 14.84
C GLU A 174 -12.39 -10.62 15.09
N VAL A 175 -11.07 -10.42 15.02
CA VAL A 175 -10.46 -9.12 15.24
C VAL A 175 -10.90 -8.10 14.18
N LEU A 176 -11.01 -8.52 12.92
CA LEU A 176 -11.43 -7.66 11.82
C LEU A 176 -12.94 -7.42 11.82
N ALA A 177 -13.73 -8.41 12.24
CA ALA A 177 -15.19 -8.30 12.35
C ALA A 177 -15.63 -7.33 13.46
N ASP A 178 -14.87 -7.19 14.53
CA ASP A 178 -15.15 -6.21 15.59
C ASP A 178 -15.08 -4.77 15.05
N ALA A 179 -14.15 -4.48 14.15
CA ALA A 179 -14.07 -3.18 13.46
C ALA A 179 -15.12 -3.08 12.34
N ASN A 180 -15.28 -4.14 11.55
CA ASN A 180 -16.19 -4.33 10.40
C ASN A 180 -16.31 -3.10 9.46
N THR A 181 -15.20 -2.41 9.22
CA THR A 181 -15.17 -1.14 8.47
C THR A 181 -14.25 -1.16 7.26
N TYR A 182 -13.45 -2.23 7.10
CA TYR A 182 -12.51 -2.34 6.00
C TYR A 182 -13.20 -2.95 4.77
N GLN A 183 -13.45 -2.13 3.76
CA GLN A 183 -14.13 -2.54 2.53
C GLN A 183 -13.36 -3.68 1.84
N ILE A 184 -13.97 -4.87 1.77
CA ILE A 184 -13.40 -6.03 1.08
C ILE A 184 -13.57 -5.81 -0.41
N ILE A 185 -12.49 -5.96 -1.16
CA ILE A 185 -12.48 -5.75 -2.61
C ILE A 185 -12.26 -7.05 -3.40
N GLY A 186 -11.80 -8.12 -2.73
CA GLY A 186 -11.52 -9.38 -3.41
C GLY A 186 -10.74 -10.36 -2.55
N THR A 187 -10.17 -11.36 -3.22
CA THR A 187 -9.44 -12.46 -2.57
C THR A 187 -8.22 -12.84 -3.40
N VAL A 188 -7.11 -13.19 -2.74
CA VAL A 188 -5.96 -13.82 -3.38
C VAL A 188 -6.37 -15.21 -3.87
N THR A 189 -6.31 -15.42 -5.16
CA THR A 189 -6.68 -16.69 -5.82
C THR A 189 -5.47 -17.53 -6.22
N THR A 190 -4.29 -16.91 -6.36
CA THR A 190 -3.01 -17.57 -6.59
C THR A 190 -1.89 -16.83 -5.89
N GLY A 191 -0.82 -17.53 -5.48
CA GLY A 191 0.37 -16.90 -4.91
C GLY A 191 0.26 -16.55 -3.41
N MET A 192 -0.58 -17.23 -2.62
CA MET A 192 -0.56 -17.07 -1.16
C MET A 192 0.79 -17.44 -0.54
N GLU A 193 1.55 -18.33 -1.15
CA GLU A 193 2.93 -18.65 -0.77
C GLU A 193 3.87 -17.43 -0.93
N SER A 194 3.64 -16.58 -1.92
CA SER A 194 4.38 -15.32 -2.10
C SER A 194 4.01 -14.31 -1.01
N VAL A 195 2.74 -14.25 -0.61
CA VAL A 195 2.25 -13.44 0.52
C VAL A 195 2.91 -13.90 1.82
N ASP A 196 2.98 -15.21 2.09
CA ASP A 196 3.66 -15.78 3.26
C ASP A 196 5.18 -15.49 3.23
N ALA A 197 5.79 -15.53 2.06
CA ALA A 197 7.22 -15.21 1.91
C ALA A 197 7.51 -13.72 2.17
N ILE A 198 6.58 -12.81 1.84
CA ILE A 198 6.67 -11.40 2.20
C ILE A 198 6.60 -11.23 3.72
N TYR A 199 5.63 -11.89 4.37
CA TYR A 199 5.51 -11.89 5.83
C TYR A 199 6.78 -12.40 6.50
N ALA A 200 7.31 -13.54 6.06
CA ALA A 200 8.52 -14.14 6.59
C ALA A 200 9.77 -13.24 6.40
N ALA A 201 9.85 -12.51 5.29
CA ALA A 201 10.97 -11.60 5.01
C ALA A 201 11.05 -10.42 5.98
N ALA A 202 9.95 -10.03 6.61
CA ALA A 202 9.93 -8.99 7.63
C ALA A 202 10.62 -9.40 8.95
N ALA A 203 10.88 -10.69 9.15
CA ALA A 203 11.59 -11.25 10.31
C ALA A 203 11.03 -10.75 11.66
N GLY A 204 9.71 -10.60 11.76
CA GLY A 204 9.01 -10.12 12.95
C GLY A 204 9.00 -8.59 13.13
N GLN A 205 9.51 -7.83 12.17
CA GLN A 205 9.44 -6.37 12.18
C GLN A 205 8.11 -5.90 11.57
N GLU A 206 7.34 -5.09 12.32
CA GLU A 206 6.08 -4.53 11.80
C GLU A 206 6.34 -3.54 10.66
N ASN A 207 7.42 -2.76 10.72
CA ASN A 207 7.85 -1.85 9.66
C ASN A 207 9.27 -2.27 9.24
N PRO A 208 9.40 -3.19 8.27
CA PRO A 208 10.70 -3.70 7.87
C PRO A 208 11.56 -2.61 7.23
N ALA A 209 12.85 -2.61 7.55
CA ALA A 209 13.81 -1.64 7.00
C ALA A 209 14.05 -1.83 5.49
N ASP A 210 13.84 -3.06 4.99
CA ASP A 210 13.93 -3.42 3.57
C ASP A 210 12.60 -4.08 3.12
N PRO A 211 11.55 -3.29 2.91
CA PRO A 211 10.22 -3.80 2.58
C PRO A 211 10.19 -4.32 1.14
N VAL A 212 9.42 -5.39 0.91
CA VAL A 212 9.24 -5.97 -0.42
C VAL A 212 8.39 -5.03 -1.29
N ALA A 213 8.87 -4.74 -2.50
CA ALA A 213 8.16 -3.92 -3.48
C ALA A 213 7.18 -4.73 -4.34
N MET A 214 6.14 -4.06 -4.80
CA MET A 214 5.29 -4.47 -5.90
C MET A 214 5.99 -4.02 -7.20
N ASP A 215 6.86 -4.87 -7.76
CA ASP A 215 7.71 -4.52 -8.91
C ASP A 215 6.86 -4.10 -10.11
N LYS A 216 5.75 -4.80 -10.33
CA LYS A 216 4.78 -4.50 -11.37
C LYS A 216 3.38 -4.96 -10.95
N VAL A 217 2.38 -4.11 -11.23
CA VAL A 217 0.97 -4.46 -11.03
C VAL A 217 0.23 -4.36 -12.36
N THR A 218 -0.52 -5.40 -12.70
CA THR A 218 -1.28 -5.47 -13.95
C THR A 218 -2.73 -5.83 -13.70
N VAL A 219 -3.62 -5.37 -14.57
CA VAL A 219 -5.05 -5.65 -14.53
C VAL A 219 -5.46 -6.35 -15.80
N SER A 220 -6.24 -7.42 -15.67
CA SER A 220 -6.87 -8.12 -16.78
C SER A 220 -8.31 -8.50 -16.45
N THR A 221 -9.06 -8.95 -17.45
CA THR A 221 -10.33 -9.67 -17.23
C THR A 221 -10.00 -11.13 -16.91
N PRO A 222 -10.77 -11.79 -16.00
CA PRO A 222 -10.64 -13.22 -15.71
C PRO A 222 -10.84 -14.08 -16.93
#